data_cb55f4214e72eb268779f171c858e49b
#
_entry.id   cb55f4214e72eb268779f171c858e49b
#
_cell.length_a   1.000
_cell.length_b   1.000
_cell.length_c   1.000
_cell.angle_alpha   90.00
_cell.angle_beta   90.00
_cell.angle_gamma   90.00
#
_symmetry.space_group_name_H-M   'P 1'
#
loop_
_entity.id
_entity.type
_entity.pdbx_description
1 polymer ?
#
loop_
_entity_poly.entity_id
_entity_poly.type
_entity_poly.pdbx_seq_one_letter_code
_entity_poly.pdbx_strand_id
1 'polypeptide(L)'
;MNEFLFDQSPWEAYLNSYKAGSTVPTWNLVSMLEDEDDEAVEDAFSILADRHLALDISTLPQLEMGGQTAQRLRQEAEYVRSGLRTADMDERDPLRLYLEEIAGTPAFGDDRLLLEQLLSGDENAAERLANLGLSRVIEIACEYAGKMVLLMDLIQEGNIGLWEAIQSYSGGDYEAHRDRLIRNAMCKAMVLQARSSGISQKMRQSLQHYQSADEALLAELGRNPTLEEIAVRMGISPEQARTIQKTMADILLLQQAEKLVQPKEETPEDELAVEDTAYFQMRQRISDLLSQLDEKDAQILTMRFGLDKGLPMSAEEVGRTLGLTVGEVSEREAAALAKLRADQ
;
A
#
# COMPACT_ATOMS: atom_id res chain seq x y z
N MET A 1 -28.99 -0.02 38.72
CA MET A 1 -28.46 1.29 38.28
C MET A 1 -27.05 1.04 37.72
N ASN A 2 -26.99 0.52 36.51
CA ASN A 2 -25.82 0.32 35.69
C ASN A 2 -26.28 0.16 34.23
N GLU A 3 -26.89 1.21 33.71
CA GLU A 3 -27.10 1.42 32.28
C GLU A 3 -26.25 2.60 31.92
N PHE A 4 -25.21 2.36 31.13
CA PHE A 4 -24.37 3.21 30.26
C PHE A 4 -22.96 2.63 30.18
N LEU A 5 -22.86 1.33 29.86
CA LEU A 5 -21.71 0.87 29.08
C LEU A 5 -22.10 1.07 27.62
N PHE A 6 -21.97 2.30 27.12
CA PHE A 6 -21.90 2.54 25.69
C PHE A 6 -20.76 1.66 25.15
N ASP A 7 -21.09 0.93 24.14
CA ASP A 7 -20.20 0.08 23.37
C ASP A 7 -19.10 0.98 22.80
N GLN A 8 -18.01 1.16 23.56
CA GLN A 8 -16.87 1.93 23.09
C GLN A 8 -16.27 1.14 21.91
N SER A 9 -16.06 1.81 20.79
CA SER A 9 -15.42 1.19 19.66
C SER A 9 -14.02 0.70 20.05
N PRO A 10 -13.51 -0.38 19.43
CA PRO A 10 -12.19 -0.93 19.75
C PRO A 10 -11.06 0.11 19.66
N TRP A 11 -11.14 1.03 18.72
CA TRP A 11 -10.16 2.10 18.53
C TRP A 11 -10.25 3.17 19.63
N GLU A 12 -11.45 3.52 20.11
CA GLU A 12 -11.62 4.42 21.26
C GLU A 12 -11.02 3.83 22.53
N ALA A 13 -11.35 2.56 22.83
CA ALA A 13 -10.78 1.85 23.96
C ALA A 13 -9.25 1.79 23.88
N TYR A 14 -8.72 1.58 22.66
CA TYR A 14 -7.29 1.57 22.40
C TYR A 14 -6.65 2.93 22.70
N LEU A 15 -7.15 4.02 22.14
CA LEU A 15 -6.64 5.37 22.40
C LEU A 15 -6.78 5.77 23.87
N ASN A 16 -7.88 5.39 24.52
CA ASN A 16 -8.12 5.67 25.92
C ASN A 16 -7.19 4.91 26.88
N SER A 17 -6.57 3.83 26.43
CA SER A 17 -5.57 3.09 27.22
C SER A 17 -4.23 3.84 27.39
N TYR A 18 -3.94 4.81 26.54
CA TYR A 18 -2.71 5.59 26.58
C TYR A 18 -2.85 6.83 27.48
N LYS A 19 -1.77 7.22 28.16
CA LYS A 19 -1.70 8.46 28.94
C LYS A 19 -1.53 9.66 28.01
N ALA A 20 -2.11 10.79 28.38
CA ALA A 20 -1.88 12.05 27.66
C ALA A 20 -0.38 12.33 27.48
N GLY A 21 0.02 12.74 26.27
CA GLY A 21 1.40 13.00 25.91
C GLY A 21 2.25 11.77 25.60
N SER A 22 1.68 10.55 25.61
CA SER A 22 2.40 9.33 25.25
C SER A 22 2.40 9.06 23.73
N THR A 23 3.24 8.12 23.30
CA THR A 23 3.35 7.70 21.91
C THR A 23 2.50 6.46 21.66
N VAL A 24 1.72 6.47 20.56
CA VAL A 24 0.82 5.40 20.13
C VAL A 24 1.39 4.75 18.87
N PRO A 25 1.48 3.41 18.79
CA PRO A 25 1.85 2.71 17.56
C PRO A 25 0.85 3.00 16.44
N THR A 26 1.28 3.72 15.42
CA THR A 26 0.41 4.17 14.30
C THR A 26 -0.24 3.01 13.58
N TRP A 27 0.49 1.91 13.41
CA TRP A 27 0.01 0.77 12.66
C TRP A 27 -1.25 0.13 13.27
N ASN A 28 -1.29 0.01 14.59
CA ASN A 28 -2.45 -0.55 15.27
C ASN A 28 -3.68 0.34 15.08
N LEU A 29 -3.49 1.66 15.11
CA LEU A 29 -4.57 2.62 14.87
C LEU A 29 -5.08 2.55 13.42
N VAL A 30 -4.17 2.55 12.43
CA VAL A 30 -4.51 2.38 11.02
C VAL A 30 -5.35 1.11 10.82
N SER A 31 -4.92 0.01 11.43
CA SER A 31 -5.60 -1.28 11.36
C SER A 31 -7.01 -1.29 11.95
N MET A 32 -7.23 -0.50 13.00
CA MET A 32 -8.54 -0.42 13.67
C MET A 32 -9.49 0.52 12.92
N LEU A 33 -8.96 1.57 12.30
CA LEU A 33 -9.76 2.57 11.58
C LEU A 33 -10.01 2.22 10.11
N GLU A 34 -9.35 1.19 9.57
CA GLU A 34 -9.44 0.83 8.16
C GLU A 34 -10.87 0.45 7.72
N ASP A 35 -11.62 -0.22 8.58
CA ASP A 35 -13.00 -0.67 8.33
C ASP A 35 -14.07 0.29 8.90
N GLU A 36 -13.67 1.39 9.57
CA GLU A 36 -14.56 2.38 10.16
C GLU A 36 -14.98 3.46 9.13
N ASP A 37 -15.99 4.26 9.46
CA ASP A 37 -16.41 5.38 8.61
C ASP A 37 -15.52 6.62 8.75
N ASP A 38 -15.78 7.66 7.96
CA ASP A 38 -14.97 8.88 7.98
C ASP A 38 -15.15 9.65 9.28
N GLU A 39 -16.33 9.58 9.91
CA GLU A 39 -16.63 10.22 11.18
C GLU A 39 -15.79 9.61 12.31
N ALA A 40 -15.66 8.28 12.35
CA ALA A 40 -14.80 7.59 13.31
C ALA A 40 -13.32 7.95 13.15
N VAL A 41 -12.85 8.15 11.90
CA VAL A 41 -11.49 8.62 11.65
C VAL A 41 -11.29 10.03 12.19
N GLU A 42 -12.23 10.95 11.92
CA GLU A 42 -12.16 12.32 12.44
C GLU A 42 -12.14 12.34 13.97
N ASP A 43 -13.01 11.58 14.60
CA ASP A 43 -13.09 11.45 16.06
C ASP A 43 -11.81 10.90 16.67
N ALA A 44 -11.22 9.87 16.06
CA ALA A 44 -9.95 9.30 16.51
C ALA A 44 -8.82 10.34 16.46
N PHE A 45 -8.71 11.11 15.38
CA PHE A 45 -7.68 12.14 15.25
C PHE A 45 -7.95 13.36 16.15
N SER A 46 -9.23 13.69 16.43
CA SER A 46 -9.60 14.68 17.44
C SER A 46 -9.13 14.25 18.84
N ILE A 47 -9.36 13.00 19.23
CA ILE A 47 -8.88 12.46 20.52
C ILE A 47 -7.33 12.49 20.59
N LEU A 48 -6.63 12.16 19.50
CA LEU A 48 -5.16 12.25 19.43
C LEU A 48 -4.68 13.69 19.69
N ALA A 49 -5.34 14.66 19.09
CA ALA A 49 -5.01 16.09 19.26
C ALA A 49 -5.29 16.56 20.68
N ASP A 50 -6.48 16.32 21.20
CA ASP A 50 -6.92 16.75 22.53
C ASP A 50 -6.06 16.18 23.66
N ARG A 51 -5.68 14.93 23.54
CA ARG A 51 -4.83 14.25 24.54
C ARG A 51 -3.33 14.39 24.28
N HIS A 52 -2.94 15.13 23.27
CA HIS A 52 -1.54 15.34 22.88
C HIS A 52 -0.78 14.03 22.64
N LEU A 53 -1.44 13.02 22.06
CA LEU A 53 -0.82 11.75 21.74
C LEU A 53 0.04 11.90 20.49
N ALA A 54 1.26 11.35 20.53
CA ALA A 54 2.14 11.29 19.38
C ALA A 54 1.98 9.93 18.67
N LEU A 55 2.17 9.91 17.36
CA LEU A 55 2.09 8.69 16.56
C LEU A 55 3.49 8.14 16.26
N ASP A 56 3.72 6.86 16.57
CA ASP A 56 4.96 6.14 16.23
C ASP A 56 4.85 5.52 14.84
N ILE A 57 5.56 6.10 13.90
CA ILE A 57 5.59 5.67 12.50
C ILE A 57 6.57 4.51 12.23
N SER A 58 7.44 4.20 13.16
CA SER A 58 8.41 3.11 13.00
C SER A 58 7.73 1.75 12.82
N THR A 59 6.50 1.62 13.30
CA THR A 59 5.69 0.42 13.22
C THR A 59 4.95 0.26 11.88
N LEU A 60 4.97 1.27 11.00
CA LEU A 60 4.31 1.19 9.70
C LEU A 60 5.06 0.23 8.77
N PRO A 61 4.41 -0.81 8.23
CA PRO A 61 5.04 -1.72 7.29
C PRO A 61 5.33 -1.01 5.97
N GLN A 62 6.35 -1.49 5.27
CA GLN A 62 6.50 -1.22 3.86
C GLN A 62 5.47 -2.07 3.12
N LEU A 63 4.42 -1.45 2.61
CA LEU A 63 3.45 -2.16 1.78
C LEU A 63 4.06 -2.44 0.42
N GLU A 64 4.15 -3.71 0.07
CA GLU A 64 4.41 -4.12 -1.31
C GLU A 64 3.14 -3.86 -2.13
N MET A 65 2.98 -2.64 -2.60
CA MET A 65 1.98 -2.31 -3.60
C MET A 65 2.50 -2.78 -4.97
N GLY A 66 1.64 -3.33 -5.81
CA GLY A 66 1.97 -3.68 -7.18
C GLY A 66 1.85 -2.48 -8.13
N GLY A 67 2.42 -2.59 -9.34
CA GLY A 67 2.23 -1.61 -10.40
C GLY A 67 3.08 -0.35 -10.31
N GLN A 68 2.66 0.69 -11.03
CA GLN A 68 3.39 1.97 -11.15
C GLN A 68 3.50 2.72 -9.82
N THR A 69 2.48 2.66 -8.98
CA THR A 69 2.49 3.30 -7.66
C THR A 69 3.61 2.75 -6.79
N ALA A 70 3.81 1.43 -6.79
CA ALA A 70 4.92 0.82 -6.06
C ALA A 70 6.30 1.25 -6.60
N GLN A 71 6.41 1.36 -7.92
CA GLN A 71 7.65 1.84 -8.54
C GLN A 71 7.91 3.29 -8.14
N ARG A 72 6.89 4.15 -8.16
CA ARG A 72 7.00 5.55 -7.75
C ARG A 72 7.39 5.68 -6.28
N LEU A 73 6.74 4.94 -5.38
CA LEU A 73 7.08 4.92 -3.95
C LEU A 73 8.54 4.50 -3.70
N ARG A 74 9.04 3.49 -4.44
CA ARG A 74 10.46 3.08 -4.34
C ARG A 74 11.40 4.17 -4.84
N GLN A 75 11.05 4.84 -5.94
CA GLN A 75 11.81 5.96 -6.49
C GLN A 75 11.88 7.13 -5.50
N GLU A 76 10.76 7.50 -4.90
CA GLU A 76 10.71 8.56 -3.89
C GLU A 76 11.53 8.21 -2.64
N ALA A 77 11.46 6.95 -2.17
CA ALA A 77 12.31 6.49 -1.09
C ALA A 77 13.81 6.55 -1.45
N GLU A 78 14.18 6.37 -2.72
CA GLU A 78 15.56 6.56 -3.19
C GLU A 78 15.95 8.03 -3.23
N TYR A 79 15.05 8.91 -3.68
CA TYR A 79 15.28 10.36 -3.64
C TYR A 79 15.54 10.83 -2.20
N VAL A 80 14.79 10.34 -1.23
CA VAL A 80 15.02 10.66 0.18
C VAL A 80 16.38 10.17 0.66
N ARG A 81 16.77 8.92 0.31
CA ARG A 81 18.09 8.37 0.67
C ARG A 81 19.23 9.14 0.03
N SER A 82 19.06 9.68 -1.17
CA SER A 82 20.05 10.52 -1.84
C SER A 82 20.08 11.97 -1.35
N GLY A 83 19.20 12.34 -0.40
CA GLY A 83 19.11 13.68 0.18
C GLY A 83 18.30 14.65 -0.66
N LEU A 84 17.26 14.17 -1.37
CA LEU A 84 16.32 14.98 -2.18
C LEU A 84 17.03 15.90 -3.19
N ARG A 85 18.02 15.39 -3.90
CA ARG A 85 18.75 16.16 -4.93
C ARG A 85 17.85 16.39 -6.13
N THR A 86 17.44 17.62 -6.36
CA THR A 86 16.60 17.99 -7.51
C THR A 86 17.24 17.66 -8.86
N ALA A 87 18.58 17.63 -8.93
CA ALA A 87 19.31 17.24 -10.14
C ALA A 87 19.11 15.77 -10.56
N ASP A 88 18.72 14.91 -9.62
CA ASP A 88 18.50 13.47 -9.86
C ASP A 88 17.02 13.16 -10.21
N MET A 89 16.16 14.19 -10.26
CA MET A 89 14.74 14.08 -10.53
C MET A 89 14.41 14.60 -11.94
N ASP A 90 13.32 14.05 -12.51
CA ASP A 90 12.81 14.55 -13.79
C ASP A 90 12.43 16.05 -13.71
N GLU A 91 12.66 16.81 -14.81
CA GLU A 91 12.35 18.24 -14.85
C GLU A 91 10.87 18.56 -14.65
N ARG A 92 9.98 17.62 -14.96
CA ARG A 92 8.53 17.75 -14.80
C ARG A 92 7.99 17.10 -13.53
N ASP A 93 8.89 16.58 -12.67
CA ASP A 93 8.48 15.96 -11.43
C ASP A 93 7.85 17.01 -10.49
N PRO A 94 6.58 16.85 -10.05
CA PRO A 94 5.93 17.78 -9.14
C PRO A 94 6.73 17.99 -7.84
N LEU A 95 7.39 16.94 -7.33
CA LEU A 95 8.22 17.04 -6.13
C LEU A 95 9.43 17.94 -6.38
N ARG A 96 10.10 17.82 -7.53
CA ARG A 96 11.21 18.68 -7.90
C ARG A 96 10.79 20.15 -7.98
N LEU A 97 9.70 20.42 -8.69
CA LEU A 97 9.19 21.80 -8.85
C LEU A 97 8.87 22.43 -7.49
N TYR A 98 8.24 21.66 -6.60
CA TYR A 98 7.93 22.11 -5.26
C TYR A 98 9.19 22.41 -4.42
N LEU A 99 10.21 21.54 -4.49
CA LEU A 99 11.47 21.74 -3.78
C LEU A 99 12.23 22.97 -4.29
N GLU A 100 12.23 23.22 -5.60
CA GLU A 100 12.85 24.39 -6.21
C GLU A 100 12.11 25.69 -5.82
N GLU A 101 10.79 25.67 -5.73
CA GLU A 101 9.98 26.79 -5.27
C GLU A 101 10.27 27.15 -3.81
N ILE A 102 10.29 26.15 -2.93
CA ILE A 102 10.60 26.37 -1.51
C ILE A 102 12.02 26.88 -1.31
N ALA A 103 13.00 26.34 -2.06
CA ALA A 103 14.37 26.81 -1.98
C ALA A 103 14.54 28.28 -2.37
N GLY A 104 13.64 28.80 -3.22
CA GLY A 104 13.56 30.21 -3.59
C GLY A 104 12.82 31.10 -2.59
N THR A 105 12.09 30.52 -1.65
CA THR A 105 11.29 31.28 -0.67
C THR A 105 12.21 31.81 0.44
N PRO A 106 12.23 33.12 0.70
CA PRO A 106 13.09 33.67 1.76
C PRO A 106 12.62 33.20 3.14
N ALA A 107 13.39 32.33 3.75
CA ALA A 107 13.18 31.87 5.12
C ALA A 107 13.72 32.91 6.12
N PHE A 108 13.14 34.09 6.17
CA PHE A 108 13.53 35.14 7.10
C PHE A 108 12.46 35.35 8.17
N GLY A 109 12.82 35.08 9.41
CA GLY A 109 12.01 35.45 10.57
C GLY A 109 12.58 34.81 11.85
N ASP A 110 12.38 35.54 12.95
CA ASP A 110 12.53 35.00 14.28
C ASP A 110 11.17 34.40 14.65
N ASP A 111 11.11 33.08 14.72
CA ASP A 111 9.87 32.34 15.05
C ASP A 111 9.22 32.91 16.32
N ARG A 112 10.03 33.28 17.29
CA ARG A 112 9.54 33.81 18.57
C ARG A 112 8.80 35.16 18.38
N LEU A 113 9.35 36.06 17.58
CA LEU A 113 8.72 37.31 17.29
C LEU A 113 7.44 37.13 16.49
N LEU A 114 7.46 36.22 15.51
CA LEU A 114 6.29 35.90 14.71
C LEU A 114 5.17 35.26 15.54
N LEU A 115 5.52 34.41 16.50
CA LEU A 115 4.55 33.82 17.42
C LEU A 115 3.90 34.88 18.34
N GLU A 116 4.68 35.87 18.82
CA GLU A 116 4.14 37.00 19.59
C GLU A 116 3.19 37.84 18.72
N GLN A 117 3.53 38.11 17.45
CA GLN A 117 2.68 38.82 16.50
C GLN A 117 1.41 38.00 16.18
N LEU A 118 1.52 36.69 15.97
CA LEU A 118 0.37 35.80 15.76
C LEU A 118 -0.63 35.87 16.93
N LEU A 119 -0.14 35.74 18.16
CA LEU A 119 -0.97 35.84 19.36
C LEU A 119 -1.60 37.22 19.55
N SER A 120 -1.04 38.28 18.95
CA SER A 120 -1.62 39.62 18.93
C SER A 120 -2.64 39.84 17.79
N GLY A 121 -2.84 38.81 16.92
CA GLY A 121 -3.82 38.85 15.83
C GLY A 121 -3.29 39.37 14.50
N ASP A 122 -1.96 39.36 14.26
CA ASP A 122 -1.38 39.72 12.99
C ASP A 122 -1.46 38.59 11.97
N GLU A 123 -2.35 38.71 10.99
CA GLU A 123 -2.54 37.69 9.93
C GLU A 123 -1.28 37.49 9.06
N ASN A 124 -0.45 38.51 8.88
CA ASN A 124 0.81 38.37 8.12
C ASN A 124 1.83 37.51 8.85
N ALA A 125 1.75 37.43 10.17
CA ALA A 125 2.62 36.56 10.95
C ALA A 125 2.31 35.07 10.69
N ALA A 126 1.03 34.71 10.50
CA ALA A 126 0.61 33.36 10.16
C ALA A 126 1.18 32.89 8.82
N GLU A 127 1.10 33.71 7.77
CA GLU A 127 1.65 33.41 6.44
C GLU A 127 3.18 33.26 6.49
N ARG A 128 3.87 34.10 7.24
CA ARG A 128 5.33 34.01 7.41
C ARG A 128 5.75 32.77 8.18
N LEU A 129 5.02 32.39 9.23
CA LEU A 129 5.25 31.15 9.98
C LEU A 129 4.99 29.93 9.10
N ALA A 130 3.96 29.95 8.25
CA ALA A 130 3.70 28.89 7.29
C ALA A 130 4.90 28.69 6.34
N ASN A 131 5.39 29.76 5.73
CA ASN A 131 6.54 29.71 4.83
C ASN A 131 7.81 29.17 5.52
N LEU A 132 8.07 29.57 6.77
CA LEU A 132 9.19 29.04 7.56
C LEU A 132 9.02 27.56 7.90
N GLY A 133 7.77 27.11 8.07
CA GLY A 133 7.46 25.72 8.44
C GLY A 133 7.56 24.72 7.29
N LEU A 134 7.53 25.14 6.01
CA LEU A 134 7.49 24.25 4.84
C LEU A 134 8.67 23.25 4.81
N SER A 135 9.87 23.70 5.12
CA SER A 135 11.05 22.83 5.18
C SER A 135 10.87 21.72 6.24
N ARG A 136 10.24 22.06 7.37
CA ARG A 136 9.96 21.08 8.42
C ARG A 136 8.92 20.05 8.00
N VAL A 137 7.92 20.46 7.23
CA VAL A 137 6.95 19.52 6.65
C VAL A 137 7.65 18.51 5.75
N ILE A 138 8.57 18.93 4.89
CA ILE A 138 9.35 18.05 4.02
C ILE A 138 10.18 17.06 4.85
N GLU A 139 10.88 17.54 5.89
CA GLU A 139 11.67 16.68 6.77
C GLU A 139 10.82 15.58 7.40
N ILE A 140 9.64 15.94 7.93
CA ILE A 140 8.71 14.97 8.53
C ILE A 140 8.16 14.03 7.46
N ALA A 141 7.76 14.52 6.28
CA ALA A 141 7.26 13.68 5.19
C ALA A 141 8.29 12.64 4.74
N CYS A 142 9.58 12.98 4.73
CA CYS A 142 10.66 12.06 4.40
C CYS A 142 10.74 10.84 5.33
N GLU A 143 10.30 10.95 6.56
CA GLU A 143 10.24 9.81 7.51
C GLU A 143 9.23 8.76 7.06
N TYR A 144 8.24 9.15 6.25
CA TYR A 144 7.17 8.30 5.71
C TYR A 144 7.42 7.85 4.26
N ALA A 145 8.49 8.32 3.63
CA ALA A 145 8.76 8.06 2.22
C ALA A 145 8.82 6.57 1.89
N GLY A 146 8.19 6.19 0.76
CA GLY A 146 8.15 4.80 0.29
C GLY A 146 7.17 3.90 1.04
N LYS A 147 6.34 4.47 1.90
CA LYS A 147 5.35 3.69 2.65
C LYS A 147 3.97 3.74 1.99
N MET A 148 2.94 4.09 2.21
CA MET A 148 1.61 3.87 1.60
C MET A 148 1.18 4.99 0.66
N VAL A 149 1.66 6.19 0.87
CA VAL A 149 1.23 7.44 0.23
C VAL A 149 2.43 8.06 -0.48
N LEU A 150 2.21 8.70 -1.62
CA LEU A 150 3.25 9.40 -2.35
C LEU A 150 3.79 10.58 -1.53
N LEU A 151 5.08 10.85 -1.66
CA LEU A 151 5.76 11.87 -0.87
C LEU A 151 5.12 13.26 -1.07
N MET A 152 4.74 13.59 -2.30
CA MET A 152 4.10 14.88 -2.59
C MET A 152 2.73 15.00 -1.91
N ASP A 153 1.94 13.92 -1.86
CA ASP A 153 0.64 13.91 -1.19
C ASP A 153 0.82 14.06 0.34
N LEU A 154 1.83 13.38 0.91
CA LEU A 154 2.17 13.55 2.32
C LEU A 154 2.60 14.99 2.64
N ILE A 155 3.36 15.63 1.76
CA ILE A 155 3.75 17.03 1.92
C ILE A 155 2.52 17.94 1.90
N GLN A 156 1.58 17.71 0.98
CA GLN A 156 0.35 18.52 0.91
C GLN A 156 -0.49 18.39 2.17
N GLU A 157 -0.71 17.16 2.66
CA GLU A 157 -1.41 16.92 3.92
C GLU A 157 -0.64 17.52 5.12
N GLY A 158 0.67 17.41 5.12
CA GLY A 158 1.52 18.03 6.14
C GLY A 158 1.43 19.55 6.14
N ASN A 159 1.28 20.19 4.98
CA ASN A 159 1.05 21.65 4.88
C ASN A 159 -0.30 22.06 5.48
N ILE A 160 -1.33 21.22 5.34
CA ILE A 160 -2.63 21.42 6.02
C ILE A 160 -2.42 21.34 7.54
N GLY A 161 -1.73 20.30 8.02
CA GLY A 161 -1.40 20.16 9.45
C GLY A 161 -0.54 21.32 10.01
N LEU A 162 0.38 21.85 9.22
CA LEU A 162 1.15 23.05 9.57
C LEU A 162 0.22 24.27 9.73
N TRP A 163 -0.71 24.46 8.79
CA TRP A 163 -1.67 25.58 8.85
C TRP A 163 -2.59 25.45 10.07
N GLU A 164 -3.10 24.26 10.37
CA GLU A 164 -3.88 23.97 11.57
C GLU A 164 -3.08 24.26 12.86
N ALA A 165 -1.80 23.93 12.88
CA ALA A 165 -0.92 24.21 14.00
C ALA A 165 -0.77 25.71 14.25
N ILE A 166 -0.64 26.51 13.19
CA ILE A 166 -0.55 27.96 13.29
C ILE A 166 -1.87 28.56 13.79
N GLN A 167 -3.01 28.10 13.26
CA GLN A 167 -4.33 28.62 13.64
C GLN A 167 -4.74 28.26 15.06
N SER A 168 -4.37 27.06 15.52
CA SER A 168 -4.75 26.55 16.86
C SER A 168 -3.74 26.92 17.96
N TYR A 169 -2.64 27.60 17.59
CA TYR A 169 -1.60 27.94 18.57
C TYR A 169 -2.11 28.98 19.56
N SER A 170 -2.09 28.62 20.84
CA SER A 170 -2.52 29.48 21.97
C SER A 170 -1.41 29.72 23.01
N GLY A 171 -0.17 29.33 22.69
CA GLY A 171 0.98 29.44 23.56
C GLY A 171 1.63 28.11 23.92
N GLY A 172 2.83 28.17 24.49
CA GLY A 172 3.61 26.99 24.87
C GLY A 172 4.69 26.62 23.86
N ASP A 173 5.05 25.34 23.79
CA ASP A 173 6.04 24.82 22.86
C ASP A 173 5.44 24.68 21.45
N TYR A 174 5.73 25.65 20.61
CA TYR A 174 5.24 25.71 19.22
C TYR A 174 5.81 24.56 18.37
N GLU A 175 7.09 24.23 18.51
CA GLU A 175 7.73 23.21 17.71
C GLU A 175 7.08 21.84 17.94
N ALA A 176 6.89 21.48 19.20
CA ALA A 176 6.21 20.22 19.55
C ALA A 176 4.74 20.21 19.10
N HIS A 177 4.02 21.35 19.20
CA HIS A 177 2.66 21.49 18.76
C HIS A 177 2.55 21.37 17.23
N ARG A 178 3.39 22.07 16.48
CA ARG A 178 3.49 22.03 15.02
C ARG A 178 3.78 20.62 14.51
N ASP A 179 4.87 20.03 14.99
CA ASP A 179 5.33 18.72 14.52
C ASP A 179 4.29 17.62 14.77
N ARG A 180 3.56 17.71 15.89
CA ARG A 180 2.47 16.79 16.19
C ARG A 180 1.31 16.90 15.20
N LEU A 181 0.85 18.11 14.89
CA LEU A 181 -0.28 18.30 13.95
C LEU A 181 0.11 17.94 12.52
N ILE A 182 1.33 18.26 12.09
CA ILE A 182 1.86 17.82 10.80
C ILE A 182 1.83 16.27 10.70
N ARG A 183 2.33 15.57 11.74
CA ARG A 183 2.33 14.10 11.77
C ARG A 183 0.92 13.52 11.79
N ASN A 184 0.01 14.13 12.54
CA ASN A 184 -1.37 13.68 12.60
C ASN A 184 -2.04 13.79 11.22
N ALA A 185 -1.88 14.91 10.51
CA ALA A 185 -2.43 15.10 9.17
C ALA A 185 -1.88 14.05 8.18
N MET A 186 -0.57 13.82 8.17
CA MET A 186 0.05 12.79 7.33
C MET A 186 -0.44 11.38 7.67
N CYS A 187 -0.56 11.05 8.96
CA CYS A 187 -1.07 9.76 9.38
C CYS A 187 -2.54 9.56 9.03
N LYS A 188 -3.36 10.61 9.11
CA LYS A 188 -4.76 10.61 8.66
C LYS A 188 -4.84 10.26 7.18
N ALA A 189 -4.03 10.91 6.34
CA ALA A 189 -3.96 10.60 4.91
C ALA A 189 -3.59 9.13 4.66
N MET A 190 -2.68 8.57 5.45
CA MET A 190 -2.32 7.14 5.34
C MET A 190 -3.49 6.21 5.72
N VAL A 191 -4.28 6.55 6.75
CA VAL A 191 -5.49 5.79 7.11
C VAL A 191 -6.50 5.83 5.96
N LEU A 192 -6.78 7.02 5.43
CA LEU A 192 -7.71 7.20 4.32
C LEU A 192 -7.25 6.46 3.06
N GLN A 193 -5.95 6.47 2.76
CA GLN A 193 -5.38 5.72 1.65
C GLN A 193 -5.49 4.20 1.86
N ALA A 194 -5.26 3.72 3.09
CA ALA A 194 -5.44 2.31 3.43
C ALA A 194 -6.89 1.86 3.18
N ARG A 195 -7.86 2.68 3.56
CA ARG A 195 -9.29 2.45 3.33
C ARG A 195 -9.64 2.47 1.83
N SER A 196 -9.14 3.45 1.09
CA SER A 196 -9.43 3.60 -0.35
C SER A 196 -8.91 2.45 -1.19
N SER A 197 -7.91 1.71 -0.72
CA SER A 197 -7.38 0.53 -1.41
C SER A 197 -8.38 -0.63 -1.48
N GLY A 198 -9.52 -0.55 -0.80
CA GLY A 198 -10.61 -1.53 -0.84
C GLY A 198 -10.27 -2.91 -0.27
N ILE A 199 -9.08 -3.08 0.28
CA ILE A 199 -8.60 -4.34 0.84
C ILE A 199 -8.10 -4.08 2.24
N SER A 200 -8.83 -4.62 3.23
CA SER A 200 -8.47 -4.44 4.63
C SER A 200 -7.10 -5.02 4.93
N GLN A 201 -6.40 -4.45 5.91
CA GLN A 201 -5.09 -4.94 6.34
C GLN A 201 -5.15 -6.42 6.75
N LYS A 202 -6.20 -6.81 7.44
CA LYS A 202 -6.44 -8.20 7.82
C LYS A 202 -6.50 -9.11 6.59
N MET A 203 -7.13 -8.62 5.52
CA MET A 203 -7.17 -9.32 4.24
C MET A 203 -5.79 -9.34 3.58
N ARG A 204 -5.03 -8.23 3.59
CA ARG A 204 -3.64 -8.19 3.07
C ARG A 204 -2.72 -9.17 3.78
N GLN A 205 -2.78 -9.24 5.12
CA GLN A 205 -2.03 -10.23 5.89
C GLN A 205 -2.47 -11.66 5.54
N SER A 206 -3.77 -11.86 5.37
CA SER A 206 -4.31 -13.16 4.96
C SER A 206 -3.85 -13.57 3.56
N LEU A 207 -3.78 -12.62 2.62
CA LEU A 207 -3.26 -12.84 1.26
C LEU A 207 -1.77 -13.21 1.29
N GLN A 208 -0.97 -12.49 2.05
CA GLN A 208 0.46 -12.77 2.19
C GLN A 208 0.71 -14.13 2.85
N HIS A 209 -0.06 -14.46 3.89
CA HIS A 209 0.01 -15.76 4.54
C HIS A 209 -0.44 -16.90 3.62
N TYR A 210 -1.46 -16.65 2.79
CA TYR A 210 -1.91 -17.59 1.76
C TYR A 210 -0.81 -17.86 0.74
N GLN A 211 -0.17 -16.82 0.19
CA GLN A 211 0.94 -16.96 -0.75
C GLN A 211 2.10 -17.75 -0.15
N SER A 212 2.50 -17.42 1.09
CA SER A 212 3.57 -18.16 1.77
C SER A 212 3.23 -19.62 2.03
N ALA A 213 1.96 -19.92 2.34
CA ALA A 213 1.49 -21.30 2.53
C ALA A 213 1.44 -22.05 1.20
N ASP A 214 1.00 -21.41 0.12
CA ASP A 214 0.95 -21.98 -1.23
C ASP A 214 2.36 -22.34 -1.74
N GLU A 215 3.31 -21.40 -1.63
CA GLU A 215 4.71 -21.60 -2.02
C GLU A 215 5.38 -22.72 -1.21
N ALA A 216 5.15 -22.74 0.11
CA ALA A 216 5.71 -23.78 0.97
C ALA A 216 5.15 -25.16 0.63
N LEU A 217 3.84 -25.27 0.42
CA LEU A 217 3.20 -26.53 0.03
C LEU A 217 3.61 -26.96 -1.39
N LEU A 218 3.76 -26.03 -2.32
CA LEU A 218 4.26 -26.30 -3.67
C LEU A 218 5.66 -26.90 -3.61
N ALA A 219 6.55 -26.36 -2.77
CA ALA A 219 7.89 -26.88 -2.57
C ALA A 219 7.90 -28.27 -1.90
N GLU A 220 7.01 -28.52 -0.93
CA GLU A 220 6.90 -29.77 -0.21
C GLU A 220 6.28 -30.90 -1.06
N LEU A 221 5.21 -30.59 -1.81
CA LEU A 221 4.42 -31.57 -2.54
C LEU A 221 4.90 -31.79 -3.98
N GLY A 222 5.66 -30.84 -4.54
CA GLY A 222 6.08 -30.87 -5.96
C GLY A 222 4.92 -30.71 -6.96
N ARG A 223 3.75 -30.34 -6.48
CA ARG A 223 2.53 -30.04 -7.27
C ARG A 223 1.78 -28.87 -6.66
N ASN A 224 0.88 -28.27 -7.42
CA ASN A 224 0.01 -27.23 -6.86
C ASN A 224 -0.82 -27.79 -5.70
N PRO A 225 -0.84 -27.11 -4.53
CA PRO A 225 -1.66 -27.53 -3.40
C PRO A 225 -3.16 -27.32 -3.71
N THR A 226 -3.99 -28.15 -3.07
CA THR A 226 -5.44 -27.93 -3.09
C THR A 226 -5.83 -26.85 -2.10
N LEU A 227 -7.02 -26.26 -2.30
CA LEU A 227 -7.56 -25.23 -1.39
C LEU A 227 -7.66 -25.75 0.05
N GLU A 228 -8.04 -27.03 0.22
CA GLU A 228 -8.14 -27.67 1.53
C GLU A 228 -6.76 -27.83 2.20
N GLU A 229 -5.73 -28.19 1.44
CA GLU A 229 -4.35 -28.28 1.95
C GLU A 229 -3.84 -26.91 2.42
N ILE A 230 -4.12 -25.85 1.67
CA ILE A 230 -3.78 -24.48 2.05
C ILE A 230 -4.57 -24.07 3.31
N ALA A 231 -5.87 -24.33 3.34
CA ALA A 231 -6.72 -24.01 4.48
C ALA A 231 -6.23 -24.69 5.77
N VAL A 232 -5.86 -25.97 5.70
CA VAL A 232 -5.28 -26.72 6.82
C VAL A 232 -3.94 -26.12 7.26
N ARG A 233 -3.07 -25.75 6.31
CA ARG A 233 -1.77 -25.15 6.60
C ARG A 233 -1.91 -23.81 7.30
N MET A 234 -2.89 -23.00 6.89
CA MET A 234 -3.19 -21.69 7.48
C MET A 234 -4.00 -21.78 8.78
N GLY A 235 -4.60 -22.92 9.09
CA GLY A 235 -5.49 -23.07 10.25
C GLY A 235 -6.83 -22.33 10.11
N ILE A 236 -7.33 -22.18 8.88
CA ILE A 236 -8.59 -21.50 8.55
C ILE A 236 -9.58 -22.46 7.89
N SER A 237 -10.86 -22.04 7.80
CA SER A 237 -11.86 -22.84 7.09
C SER A 237 -11.62 -22.82 5.57
N PRO A 238 -12.03 -23.87 4.84
CA PRO A 238 -11.96 -23.88 3.36
C PRO A 238 -12.74 -22.73 2.71
N GLU A 239 -13.82 -22.25 3.34
CA GLU A 239 -14.58 -21.08 2.85
C GLU A 239 -13.79 -19.79 2.98
N GLN A 240 -13.08 -19.60 4.08
CA GLN A 240 -12.19 -18.46 4.26
C GLN A 240 -11.03 -18.49 3.26
N ALA A 241 -10.40 -19.65 3.04
CA ALA A 241 -9.35 -19.81 2.06
C ALA A 241 -9.86 -19.50 0.63
N ARG A 242 -11.10 -19.90 0.31
CA ARG A 242 -11.74 -19.58 -0.99
C ARG A 242 -12.00 -18.07 -1.15
N THR A 243 -12.41 -17.39 -0.09
CA THR A 243 -12.59 -15.93 -0.11
C THR A 243 -11.27 -15.22 -0.37
N ILE A 244 -10.19 -15.63 0.32
CA ILE A 244 -8.84 -15.07 0.11
C ILE A 244 -8.37 -15.31 -1.32
N GLN A 245 -8.53 -16.53 -1.84
CA GLN A 245 -8.17 -16.87 -3.22
C GLN A 245 -8.94 -16.03 -4.25
N LYS A 246 -10.24 -15.82 -4.04
CA LYS A 246 -11.07 -14.99 -4.91
C LYS A 246 -10.60 -13.54 -4.88
N THR A 247 -10.36 -12.98 -3.70
CA THR A 247 -9.85 -11.60 -3.56
C THR A 247 -8.50 -11.44 -4.26
N MET A 248 -7.62 -12.43 -4.18
CA MET A 248 -6.33 -12.43 -4.89
C MET A 248 -6.53 -12.41 -6.41
N ALA A 249 -7.46 -13.19 -6.93
CA ALA A 249 -7.80 -13.20 -8.36
C ALA A 249 -8.39 -11.85 -8.81
N ASP A 250 -9.26 -11.26 -8.01
CA ASP A 250 -9.87 -9.94 -8.30
C ASP A 250 -8.81 -8.82 -8.34
N ILE A 251 -7.83 -8.85 -7.42
CA ILE A 251 -6.70 -7.92 -7.39
C ILE A 251 -5.85 -8.05 -8.66
N LEU A 252 -5.52 -9.28 -9.06
CA LEU A 252 -4.74 -9.54 -10.28
C LEU A 252 -5.48 -9.05 -11.53
N LEU A 253 -6.80 -9.20 -11.58
CA LEU A 253 -7.62 -8.68 -12.67
C LEU A 253 -7.62 -7.15 -12.72
N LEU A 254 -7.73 -6.48 -11.57
CA LEU A 254 -7.66 -5.02 -11.48
C LEU A 254 -6.30 -4.50 -11.95
N GLN A 255 -5.21 -5.13 -11.52
CA GLN A 255 -3.86 -4.78 -11.96
C GLN A 255 -3.65 -4.98 -13.48
N GLN A 256 -4.26 -6.02 -14.05
CA GLN A 256 -4.23 -6.23 -15.50
C GLN A 256 -5.08 -5.20 -16.24
N ALA A 257 -6.26 -4.85 -15.71
CA ALA A 257 -7.13 -3.82 -16.27
C ALA A 257 -6.47 -2.44 -16.25
N GLU A 258 -5.79 -2.07 -15.16
CA GLU A 258 -5.02 -0.83 -15.07
C GLU A 258 -3.92 -0.74 -16.13
N LYS A 259 -3.21 -1.83 -16.38
CA LYS A 259 -2.19 -1.90 -17.45
C LYS A 259 -2.79 -1.71 -18.86
N LEU A 260 -4.08 -2.04 -19.06
CA LEU A 260 -4.76 -1.91 -20.34
C LEU A 260 -5.38 -0.51 -20.56
N VAL A 261 -5.69 0.23 -19.48
CA VAL A 261 -6.38 1.53 -19.53
C VAL A 261 -5.39 2.71 -19.59
N GLN A 262 -4.10 2.47 -19.30
CA GLN A 262 -3.10 3.54 -19.39
C GLN A 262 -3.00 4.05 -20.83
N PRO A 263 -3.13 5.38 -21.07
CA PRO A 263 -2.77 5.93 -22.35
C PRO A 263 -1.30 5.57 -22.59
N LYS A 264 -1.00 4.96 -23.73
CA LYS A 264 0.38 4.78 -24.20
C LYS A 264 1.00 6.18 -24.22
N GLU A 265 1.81 6.50 -23.21
CA GLU A 265 2.81 7.55 -23.43
C GLU A 265 3.62 7.10 -24.63
N GLU A 266 3.81 7.99 -25.59
CA GLU A 266 4.61 7.72 -26.77
C GLU A 266 6.06 7.47 -26.31
N THR A 267 6.34 6.23 -25.92
CA THR A 267 7.70 5.74 -25.76
C THR A 267 8.31 5.60 -27.14
N PRO A 268 9.60 5.91 -27.32
CA PRO A 268 10.28 5.73 -28.60
C PRO A 268 10.01 4.33 -29.17
N GLU A 269 9.74 4.25 -30.47
CA GLU A 269 9.34 3.02 -31.16
C GLU A 269 10.28 1.82 -30.92
N ASP A 270 11.52 2.08 -30.49
CA ASP A 270 12.54 1.08 -30.20
C ASP A 270 12.33 0.31 -28.87
N GLU A 271 11.73 0.92 -27.83
CA GLU A 271 11.43 0.22 -26.55
C GLU A 271 10.21 -0.68 -26.66
N LEU A 272 9.17 -0.26 -27.41
CA LEU A 272 7.98 -1.06 -27.68
C LEU A 272 8.31 -2.35 -28.45
N ALA A 273 9.27 -2.28 -29.36
CA ALA A 273 9.71 -3.43 -30.14
C ALA A 273 10.42 -4.49 -29.27
N VAL A 274 11.09 -4.09 -28.20
CA VAL A 274 11.82 -5.01 -27.31
C VAL A 274 10.87 -5.70 -26.32
N GLU A 275 9.93 -4.98 -25.72
CA GLU A 275 8.93 -5.58 -24.80
C GLU A 275 7.95 -6.49 -25.52
N ASP A 276 7.43 -6.08 -26.70
CA ASP A 276 6.58 -6.92 -27.53
C ASP A 276 7.32 -8.16 -28.03
N THR A 277 8.63 -8.03 -28.33
CA THR A 277 9.46 -9.15 -28.77
C THR A 277 9.71 -10.15 -27.63
N ALA A 278 10.03 -9.68 -26.41
CA ALA A 278 10.24 -10.55 -25.25
C ALA A 278 8.95 -11.27 -24.84
N TYR A 279 7.82 -10.58 -24.83
CA TYR A 279 6.50 -11.15 -24.56
C TYR A 279 6.09 -12.17 -25.63
N PHE A 280 6.32 -11.84 -26.92
CA PHE A 280 6.06 -12.75 -28.03
C PHE A 280 6.93 -13.99 -27.94
N GLN A 281 8.23 -13.84 -27.67
CA GLN A 281 9.15 -14.97 -27.50
C GLN A 281 8.78 -15.86 -26.31
N MET A 282 8.36 -15.26 -25.17
CA MET A 282 7.89 -16.02 -24.01
C MET A 282 6.62 -16.80 -24.33
N ARG A 283 5.68 -16.19 -25.03
CA ARG A 283 4.42 -16.82 -25.46
C ARG A 283 4.67 -17.93 -26.46
N GLN A 284 5.61 -17.73 -27.40
CA GLN A 284 6.04 -18.77 -28.34
C GLN A 284 6.65 -19.96 -27.61
N ARG A 285 7.55 -19.70 -26.64
CA ARG A 285 8.16 -20.74 -25.80
C ARG A 285 7.12 -21.55 -25.02
N ILE A 286 6.14 -20.88 -24.41
CA ILE A 286 5.05 -21.58 -23.71
C ILE A 286 4.25 -22.43 -24.69
N SER A 287 3.94 -21.92 -25.88
CA SER A 287 3.23 -22.67 -26.92
C SER A 287 4.04 -23.88 -27.38
N ASP A 288 5.34 -23.72 -27.60
CA ASP A 288 6.24 -24.81 -27.99
C ASP A 288 6.33 -25.90 -26.93
N LEU A 289 6.41 -25.51 -25.64
CA LEU A 289 6.41 -26.43 -24.49
C LEU A 289 5.08 -27.18 -24.39
N LEU A 290 3.95 -26.51 -24.56
CA LEU A 290 2.63 -27.15 -24.51
C LEU A 290 2.44 -28.12 -25.69
N SER A 291 3.05 -27.86 -26.86
CA SER A 291 2.98 -28.73 -28.03
C SER A 291 3.71 -30.06 -27.85
N GLN A 292 4.62 -30.17 -26.87
CA GLN A 292 5.34 -31.40 -26.52
C GLN A 292 4.54 -32.34 -25.59
N LEU A 293 3.41 -31.85 -25.08
CA LEU A 293 2.53 -32.60 -24.17
C LEU A 293 1.36 -33.22 -24.94
N ASP A 294 0.74 -34.24 -24.34
CA ASP A 294 -0.53 -34.76 -24.82
C ASP A 294 -1.59 -33.65 -24.76
N GLU A 295 -2.51 -33.64 -25.70
CA GLU A 295 -3.56 -32.61 -25.82
C GLU A 295 -4.33 -32.38 -24.50
N LYS A 296 -4.64 -33.45 -23.75
CA LYS A 296 -5.33 -33.35 -22.47
C LYS A 296 -4.44 -32.72 -21.38
N ASP A 297 -3.16 -33.05 -21.36
CA ASP A 297 -2.21 -32.53 -20.38
C ASP A 297 -1.92 -31.05 -20.68
N ALA A 298 -1.83 -30.66 -21.96
CA ALA A 298 -1.71 -29.28 -22.39
C ALA A 298 -2.97 -28.46 -22.02
N GLN A 299 -4.17 -29.01 -22.19
CA GLN A 299 -5.43 -28.37 -21.78
C GLN A 299 -5.50 -28.20 -20.25
N ILE A 300 -5.09 -29.18 -19.48
CA ILE A 300 -5.03 -29.08 -18.01
C ILE A 300 -4.10 -27.93 -17.59
N LEU A 301 -2.87 -27.89 -18.12
CA LEU A 301 -1.94 -26.80 -17.80
C LEU A 301 -2.48 -25.44 -18.26
N THR A 302 -3.06 -25.35 -19.46
CA THR A 302 -3.64 -24.13 -19.98
C THR A 302 -4.73 -23.57 -19.06
N MET A 303 -5.65 -24.41 -18.58
CA MET A 303 -6.73 -24.04 -17.68
C MET A 303 -6.22 -23.75 -16.26
N ARG A 304 -5.30 -24.57 -15.75
CA ARG A 304 -4.73 -24.41 -14.40
C ARG A 304 -3.94 -23.11 -14.25
N PHE A 305 -3.20 -22.71 -15.29
CA PHE A 305 -2.35 -21.51 -15.27
C PHE A 305 -2.94 -20.33 -16.02
N GLY A 306 -4.14 -20.47 -16.60
CA GLY A 306 -4.81 -19.38 -17.34
C GLY A 306 -4.05 -18.93 -18.59
N LEU A 307 -3.33 -19.85 -19.26
CA LEU A 307 -2.42 -19.51 -20.37
C LEU A 307 -3.16 -19.04 -21.66
N ASP A 308 -4.45 -19.30 -21.76
CA ASP A 308 -5.29 -18.92 -22.90
C ASP A 308 -6.17 -17.70 -22.58
N LYS A 309 -5.58 -16.63 -22.03
CA LYS A 309 -6.26 -15.40 -21.60
C LYS A 309 -7.41 -15.61 -20.60
N GLY A 310 -7.46 -16.79 -19.98
CA GLY A 310 -8.42 -17.13 -18.94
C GLY A 310 -7.84 -16.88 -17.54
N LEU A 311 -8.69 -17.00 -16.53
CA LEU A 311 -8.26 -17.04 -15.14
C LEU A 311 -7.69 -18.43 -14.83
N PRO A 312 -6.66 -18.53 -13.96
CA PRO A 312 -6.24 -19.82 -13.41
C PRO A 312 -7.41 -20.52 -12.73
N MET A 313 -7.64 -21.78 -13.12
CA MET A 313 -8.75 -22.59 -12.59
C MET A 313 -8.23 -23.54 -11.51
N SER A 314 -9.02 -23.79 -10.48
CA SER A 314 -8.71 -24.83 -9.48
C SER A 314 -8.74 -26.22 -10.12
N ALA A 315 -8.06 -27.20 -9.51
CA ALA A 315 -8.08 -28.58 -9.99
C ALA A 315 -9.51 -29.17 -10.04
N GLU A 316 -10.39 -28.68 -9.16
CA GLU A 316 -11.79 -29.07 -9.08
C GLU A 316 -12.62 -28.52 -10.27
N GLU A 317 -12.36 -27.29 -10.65
CA GLU A 317 -13.02 -26.64 -11.80
C GLU A 317 -12.54 -27.24 -13.11
N VAL A 318 -11.24 -27.49 -13.25
CA VAL A 318 -10.67 -28.19 -14.42
C VAL A 318 -11.22 -29.61 -14.49
N GLY A 319 -11.31 -30.32 -13.35
CA GLY A 319 -11.90 -31.66 -13.29
C GLY A 319 -13.36 -31.66 -13.73
N ARG A 320 -14.18 -30.70 -13.30
CA ARG A 320 -15.56 -30.53 -13.75
C ARG A 320 -15.65 -30.25 -15.26
N THR A 321 -14.76 -29.45 -15.77
CA THR A 321 -14.76 -29.06 -17.19
C THR A 321 -14.33 -30.20 -18.11
N LEU A 322 -13.34 -31.00 -17.69
CA LEU A 322 -12.79 -32.09 -18.49
C LEU A 322 -13.36 -33.47 -18.15
N GLY A 323 -14.27 -33.55 -17.16
CA GLY A 323 -14.87 -34.81 -16.72
C GLY A 323 -13.88 -35.72 -15.98
N LEU A 324 -12.90 -35.14 -15.27
CA LEU A 324 -11.87 -35.82 -14.52
C LEU A 324 -12.08 -35.63 -13.00
N THR A 325 -11.55 -36.53 -12.21
CA THR A 325 -11.48 -36.35 -10.76
C THR A 325 -10.36 -35.39 -10.39
N VAL A 326 -10.44 -34.76 -9.24
CA VAL A 326 -9.39 -33.85 -8.72
C VAL A 326 -8.03 -34.56 -8.64
N GLY A 327 -8.03 -35.84 -8.23
CA GLY A 327 -6.83 -36.67 -8.18
C GLY A 327 -6.19 -36.89 -9.56
N GLU A 328 -7.01 -37.21 -10.58
CA GLU A 328 -6.52 -37.37 -11.96
C GLU A 328 -5.98 -36.07 -12.55
N VAL A 329 -6.59 -34.94 -12.24
CA VAL A 329 -6.09 -33.61 -12.69
C VAL A 329 -4.73 -33.34 -12.05
N SER A 330 -4.59 -33.56 -10.74
CA SER A 330 -3.33 -33.32 -10.02
C SER A 330 -2.20 -34.26 -10.45
N GLU A 331 -2.52 -35.53 -10.69
CA GLU A 331 -1.53 -36.54 -11.14
C GLU A 331 -1.05 -36.20 -12.56
N ARG A 332 -1.95 -35.82 -13.47
CA ARG A 332 -1.61 -35.42 -14.84
C ARG A 332 -0.86 -34.10 -14.88
N GLU A 333 -1.21 -33.12 -14.05
CA GLU A 333 -0.49 -31.85 -13.92
C GLU A 333 0.96 -32.12 -13.47
N ALA A 334 1.16 -32.96 -12.42
CA ALA A 334 2.49 -33.30 -11.95
C ALA A 334 3.31 -34.05 -13.01
N ALA A 335 2.70 -34.98 -13.74
CA ALA A 335 3.36 -35.72 -14.82
C ALA A 335 3.73 -34.82 -16.00
N ALA A 336 2.87 -33.89 -16.38
CA ALA A 336 3.11 -32.91 -17.44
C ALA A 336 4.26 -31.97 -17.08
N LEU A 337 4.27 -31.44 -15.86
CA LEU A 337 5.36 -30.58 -15.36
C LEU A 337 6.70 -31.34 -15.25
N ALA A 338 6.66 -32.63 -14.87
CA ALA A 338 7.87 -33.45 -14.82
C ALA A 338 8.44 -33.71 -16.22
N LYS A 339 7.60 -33.95 -17.23
CA LYS A 339 8.03 -34.05 -18.63
C LYS A 339 8.72 -32.77 -19.10
N LEU A 340 8.09 -31.62 -18.88
CA LEU A 340 8.66 -30.33 -19.30
C LEU A 340 9.98 -29.97 -18.61
N ARG A 341 10.23 -30.50 -17.40
CA ARG A 341 11.51 -30.33 -16.69
C ARG A 341 12.60 -31.28 -17.16
N ALA A 342 12.23 -32.44 -17.68
CA ALA A 342 13.21 -33.43 -18.16
C ALA A 342 13.78 -33.07 -19.55
N ASP A 343 13.09 -32.22 -20.29
CA ASP A 343 13.46 -31.79 -21.64
C ASP A 343 14.21 -30.42 -21.66
N GLN A 344 14.55 -29.88 -20.46
CA GLN A 344 15.43 -28.70 -20.27
C GLN A 344 16.87 -29.14 -19.91
#